data_d760cbe2f560791ce69ce78c3262b143
#
_entry.id   d760cbe2f560791ce69ce78c3262b143
#
_cell.length_a   1.000
_cell.length_b   1.000
_cell.length_c   1.000
_cell.angle_alpha   90.00
_cell.angle_beta   90.00
_cell.angle_gamma   90.00
#
_symmetry.space_group_name_H-M   'P 1'
#
loop_
_entity.id
_entity.type
_entity.pdbx_description
1 polymer ?
#
loop_
_entity_poly.entity_id
_entity_poly.type
_entity_poly.pdbx_seq_one_letter_code
_entity_poly.pdbx_strand_id
1 'polypeptide(L)'
;MGFRIVIADSNAKFMSMLGRALLDSDYSLYPAESRETALQQITQYDIDACIIDVDLPGGIEEVLQACMNKSKPIVAMGAATLKETGKLVEIMYYGIPYVKKFNAEGEAKLDHIIARMNILLRTLLIFSKDSEYQRGVTAGLESKGYKVFTTETSEDLLHTFLLSEPKAVLVYFPTAEEIEELKKIRKLDNHLPIAVVLNNLPSEAIDVFQDKSTKILSQEEVSDYLDYL
;
A
#
# COMPACT_ATOMS: atom_id res chain seq x y z
N MET A 1 -9.20 0.68 -14.23
CA MET A 1 -8.48 1.97 -14.06
C MET A 1 -7.10 1.67 -13.55
N GLY A 2 -6.05 2.25 -14.15
CA GLY A 2 -4.67 2.02 -13.69
C GLY A 2 -4.32 2.86 -12.46
N PHE A 3 -3.34 2.40 -11.68
CA PHE A 3 -2.84 3.14 -10.52
C PHE A 3 -2.10 4.42 -10.93
N ARG A 4 -2.35 5.52 -10.24
CA ARG A 4 -1.71 6.84 -10.47
C ARG A 4 -0.53 7.02 -9.52
N ILE A 5 0.68 7.11 -10.07
CA ILE A 5 1.91 7.12 -9.30
C ILE A 5 2.70 8.41 -9.56
N VAL A 6 3.01 9.14 -8.49
CA VAL A 6 4.02 10.21 -8.55
C VAL A 6 5.41 9.58 -8.50
N ILE A 7 6.27 9.97 -9.45
CA ILE A 7 7.69 9.65 -9.43
C ILE A 7 8.45 10.97 -9.23
N ALA A 8 9.02 11.14 -8.03
CA ALA A 8 9.75 12.33 -7.65
C ALA A 8 11.26 12.05 -7.68
N ASP A 9 11.94 12.54 -8.72
CA ASP A 9 13.38 12.34 -8.95
C ASP A 9 13.91 13.41 -9.90
N SER A 10 15.02 14.05 -9.58
CA SER A 10 15.65 15.05 -10.46
C SER A 10 16.42 14.44 -11.64
N ASN A 11 16.65 13.13 -11.64
CA ASN A 11 17.33 12.43 -12.73
C ASN A 11 16.35 12.05 -13.84
N ALA A 12 16.18 12.93 -14.82
CA ALA A 12 15.28 12.72 -15.96
C ALA A 12 15.54 11.42 -16.72
N LYS A 13 16.80 10.96 -16.82
CA LYS A 13 17.14 9.69 -17.47
C LYS A 13 16.59 8.51 -16.66
N PHE A 14 16.75 8.52 -15.34
CA PHE A 14 16.22 7.48 -14.46
C PHE A 14 14.68 7.47 -14.51
N MET A 15 14.04 8.62 -14.41
CA MET A 15 12.58 8.75 -14.55
C MET A 15 12.06 8.18 -15.87
N SER A 16 12.77 8.48 -16.97
CA SER A 16 12.41 7.94 -18.31
C SER A 16 12.56 6.41 -18.36
N MET A 17 13.59 5.84 -17.73
CA MET A 17 13.79 4.39 -17.68
C MET A 17 12.70 3.72 -16.85
N LEU A 18 12.41 4.24 -15.65
CA LEU A 18 11.37 3.73 -14.77
C LEU A 18 9.98 3.87 -15.41
N GLY A 19 9.73 5.02 -16.06
CA GLY A 19 8.50 5.24 -16.80
C GLY A 19 8.28 4.22 -17.91
N ARG A 20 9.31 3.89 -18.70
CA ARG A 20 9.22 2.85 -19.73
C ARG A 20 8.96 1.47 -19.14
N ALA A 21 9.61 1.13 -18.05
CA ALA A 21 9.44 -0.16 -17.40
C ALA A 21 8.03 -0.33 -16.79
N LEU A 22 7.34 0.77 -16.50
CA LEU A 22 5.96 0.79 -15.97
C LEU A 22 4.88 0.93 -17.06
N LEU A 23 5.26 1.27 -18.33
CA LEU A 23 4.28 1.49 -19.42
C LEU A 23 3.44 0.26 -19.77
N ASP A 24 3.99 -0.94 -19.61
CA ASP A 24 3.28 -2.20 -19.86
C ASP A 24 2.42 -2.65 -18.66
N SER A 25 2.42 -1.85 -17.59
CA SER A 25 1.64 -2.04 -16.39
C SER A 25 0.47 -1.04 -16.38
N ASP A 26 -0.59 -1.32 -15.64
CA ASP A 26 -1.74 -0.42 -15.46
C ASP A 26 -1.39 0.82 -14.61
N TYR A 27 -0.30 1.52 -14.94
CA TYR A 27 0.16 2.69 -14.21
C TYR A 27 0.05 3.98 -15.03
N SER A 28 -0.53 5.02 -14.43
CA SER A 28 -0.48 6.39 -14.92
C SER A 28 0.58 7.16 -14.13
N LEU A 29 1.59 7.69 -14.79
CA LEU A 29 2.76 8.27 -14.16
C LEU A 29 2.70 9.79 -14.13
N TYR A 30 3.04 10.37 -12.99
CA TYR A 30 3.10 11.80 -12.72
C TYR A 30 4.54 12.16 -12.31
N PRO A 31 5.39 12.58 -13.28
CA PRO A 31 6.79 12.90 -13.01
C PRO A 31 6.91 14.22 -12.23
N ALA A 32 7.88 14.27 -11.30
CA ALA A 32 8.21 15.46 -10.55
C ALA A 32 9.73 15.56 -10.35
N GLU A 33 10.33 16.66 -10.77
CA GLU A 33 11.77 16.87 -10.73
C GLU A 33 12.21 17.60 -9.45
N SER A 34 11.29 18.11 -8.66
CA SER A 34 11.53 18.83 -7.41
C SER A 34 10.44 18.59 -6.38
N ARG A 35 10.70 18.99 -5.15
CA ARG A 35 9.72 18.98 -4.06
C ARG A 35 8.43 19.70 -4.45
N GLU A 36 8.53 20.91 -5.00
CA GLU A 36 7.40 21.76 -5.36
C GLU A 36 6.51 21.08 -6.38
N THR A 37 7.11 20.47 -7.41
CA THR A 37 6.37 19.72 -8.44
C THR A 37 5.72 18.47 -7.85
N ALA A 38 6.42 17.75 -6.96
CA ALA A 38 5.87 16.58 -6.29
C ALA A 38 4.63 16.92 -5.44
N LEU A 39 4.72 17.99 -4.63
CA LEU A 39 3.61 18.49 -3.82
C LEU A 39 2.43 18.93 -4.70
N GLN A 40 2.70 19.58 -5.81
CA GLN A 40 1.67 19.97 -6.77
C GLN A 40 0.93 18.75 -7.32
N GLN A 41 1.65 17.72 -7.78
CA GLN A 41 1.06 16.49 -8.30
C GLN A 41 0.19 15.78 -7.24
N ILE A 42 0.73 15.61 -6.02
CA ILE A 42 0.02 14.98 -4.90
C ILE A 42 -1.26 15.76 -4.52
N THR A 43 -1.24 17.09 -4.67
CA THR A 43 -2.38 17.94 -4.30
C THR A 43 -3.45 17.96 -5.38
N GLN A 44 -3.05 18.07 -6.64
CA GLN A 44 -3.96 18.24 -7.78
C GLN A 44 -4.62 16.94 -8.22
N TYR A 45 -3.93 15.81 -8.06
CA TYR A 45 -4.42 14.53 -8.53
C TYR A 45 -4.72 13.60 -7.35
N ASP A 46 -5.67 12.71 -7.57
CA ASP A 46 -5.91 11.61 -6.63
C ASP A 46 -4.91 10.49 -6.93
N ILE A 47 -3.75 10.59 -6.30
CA ILE A 47 -2.60 9.69 -6.48
C ILE A 47 -2.79 8.44 -5.62
N ASP A 48 -2.38 7.28 -6.15
CA ASP A 48 -2.47 6.00 -5.43
C ASP A 48 -1.19 5.66 -4.67
N ALA A 49 -0.01 6.10 -5.16
CA ALA A 49 1.27 5.92 -4.48
C ALA A 49 2.34 6.91 -4.95
N CYS A 50 3.45 6.97 -4.20
CA CYS A 50 4.59 7.80 -4.53
C CYS A 50 5.90 7.00 -4.52
N ILE A 51 6.76 7.22 -5.53
CA ILE A 51 8.16 6.80 -5.56
C ILE A 51 9.00 8.06 -5.43
N ILE A 52 9.82 8.16 -4.36
CA ILE A 52 10.50 9.41 -4.01
C ILE A 52 12.00 9.17 -3.87
N ASP A 53 12.80 9.91 -4.63
CA ASP A 53 14.25 9.96 -4.40
C ASP A 53 14.55 10.72 -3.12
N VAL A 54 15.35 10.12 -2.23
CA VAL A 54 15.76 10.74 -0.97
C VAL A 54 16.62 12.00 -1.18
N ASP A 55 17.22 12.15 -2.35
CA ASP A 55 18.04 13.30 -2.72
C ASP A 55 17.29 14.31 -3.62
N LEU A 56 15.95 14.28 -3.56
CA LEU A 56 15.09 15.20 -4.30
C LEU A 56 15.44 16.67 -3.96
N PRO A 57 15.66 17.54 -4.97
CA PRO A 57 15.87 18.97 -4.74
C PRO A 57 14.73 19.60 -3.94
N GLY A 58 15.08 20.37 -2.93
CA GLY A 58 14.15 20.99 -1.98
C GLY A 58 13.86 20.13 -0.74
N GLY A 59 14.33 18.88 -0.70
CA GLY A 59 14.10 17.93 0.39
C GLY A 59 12.82 17.10 0.20
N ILE A 60 12.66 16.08 1.04
CA ILE A 60 11.56 15.11 0.92
C ILE A 60 10.53 15.22 2.04
N GLU A 61 10.84 15.90 3.13
CA GLU A 61 10.07 15.89 4.38
C GLU A 61 8.62 16.30 4.17
N GLU A 62 8.37 17.40 3.44
CA GLU A 62 7.03 17.88 3.14
C GLU A 62 6.28 16.95 2.18
N VAL A 63 7.00 16.30 1.25
CA VAL A 63 6.42 15.32 0.32
C VAL A 63 5.98 14.07 1.06
N LEU A 64 6.83 13.56 1.97
CA LEU A 64 6.49 12.42 2.85
C LEU A 64 5.25 12.75 3.69
N GLN A 65 5.24 13.93 4.32
CA GLN A 65 4.10 14.38 5.12
C GLN A 65 2.81 14.50 4.31
N ALA A 66 2.88 15.02 3.08
CA ALA A 66 1.72 15.14 2.20
C ALA A 66 1.16 13.77 1.80
N CYS A 67 2.03 12.80 1.50
CA CYS A 67 1.62 11.43 1.22
C CYS A 67 0.98 10.76 2.45
N MET A 68 1.63 10.87 3.62
CA MET A 68 1.11 10.29 4.88
C MET A 68 -0.24 10.87 5.27
N ASN A 69 -0.44 12.20 5.14
CA ASN A 69 -1.72 12.85 5.43
C ASN A 69 -2.86 12.35 4.53
N LYS A 70 -2.53 11.84 3.35
CA LYS A 70 -3.47 11.24 2.41
C LYS A 70 -3.49 9.71 2.47
N SER A 71 -2.76 9.10 3.41
CA SER A 71 -2.60 7.65 3.56
C SER A 71 -2.12 6.97 2.26
N LYS A 72 -1.22 7.63 1.53
CA LYS A 72 -0.69 7.09 0.28
C LYS A 72 0.61 6.33 0.52
N PRO A 73 0.73 5.08 0.04
CA PRO A 73 1.96 4.31 0.15
C PRO A 73 3.13 5.01 -0.54
N ILE A 74 4.31 4.88 0.06
CA ILE A 74 5.54 5.51 -0.40
C ILE A 74 6.62 4.45 -0.57
N VAL A 75 7.37 4.52 -1.67
CA VAL A 75 8.67 3.87 -1.84
C VAL A 75 9.73 4.96 -1.87
N ALA A 76 10.62 4.97 -0.89
CA ALA A 76 11.81 5.81 -0.94
C ALA A 76 12.90 5.10 -1.75
N MET A 77 13.62 5.84 -2.56
CA MET A 77 14.74 5.33 -3.34
C MET A 77 15.93 6.28 -3.30
N GLY A 78 17.14 5.80 -3.58
CA GLY A 78 18.33 6.65 -3.64
C GLY A 78 19.52 5.92 -4.25
N ALA A 79 20.54 6.68 -4.64
CA ALA A 79 21.76 6.14 -5.22
C ALA A 79 22.67 5.47 -4.17
N ALA A 80 22.74 6.06 -2.98
CA ALA A 80 23.54 5.58 -1.86
C ALA A 80 22.74 4.65 -0.93
N THR A 81 23.42 4.02 0.02
CA THR A 81 22.72 3.33 1.11
C THR A 81 22.10 4.36 2.07
N LEU A 82 21.02 4.02 2.73
CA LEU A 82 20.38 4.92 3.71
C LEU A 82 21.34 5.36 4.81
N LYS A 83 22.29 4.50 5.21
CA LYS A 83 23.32 4.81 6.19
C LYS A 83 24.24 5.95 5.74
N GLU A 84 24.53 6.01 4.44
CA GLU A 84 25.41 7.03 3.84
C GLU A 84 24.67 8.37 3.67
N THR A 85 23.35 8.35 3.46
CA THR A 85 22.56 9.57 3.24
C THR A 85 22.26 10.35 4.53
N GLY A 86 22.45 9.75 5.70
CA GLY A 86 22.02 10.35 6.98
C GLY A 86 20.50 10.44 7.19
N LYS A 87 19.70 10.15 6.18
CA LYS A 87 18.22 10.20 6.20
C LYS A 87 17.58 8.89 6.67
N LEU A 88 18.42 7.92 7.07
CA LEU A 88 17.98 6.59 7.54
C LEU A 88 16.96 6.66 8.66
N VAL A 89 17.22 7.53 9.65
CA VAL A 89 16.39 7.61 10.86
C VAL A 89 14.97 8.04 10.52
N GLU A 90 14.83 9.02 9.64
CA GLU A 90 13.53 9.57 9.25
C GLU A 90 12.71 8.57 8.43
N ILE A 91 13.31 7.95 7.42
CA ILE A 91 12.64 6.96 6.57
C ILE A 91 12.26 5.72 7.38
N MET A 92 13.17 5.23 8.26
CA MET A 92 12.88 4.10 9.14
C MET A 92 11.83 4.42 10.21
N TYR A 93 11.83 5.66 10.74
CA TYR A 93 10.86 6.09 11.73
C TYR A 93 9.42 6.01 11.19
N TYR A 94 9.24 6.35 9.92
CA TYR A 94 7.94 6.25 9.25
C TYR A 94 7.65 4.87 8.64
N GLY A 95 8.52 3.89 8.82
CA GLY A 95 8.34 2.55 8.23
C GLY A 95 8.35 2.52 6.71
N ILE A 96 8.90 3.57 6.05
CA ILE A 96 8.90 3.70 4.60
C ILE A 96 9.93 2.74 3.99
N PRO A 97 9.53 1.84 3.07
CA PRO A 97 10.46 0.95 2.39
C PRO A 97 11.44 1.73 1.52
N TYR A 98 12.72 1.36 1.62
CA TYR A 98 13.78 1.94 0.82
C TYR A 98 14.33 0.96 -0.20
N VAL A 99 14.52 1.43 -1.43
CA VAL A 99 15.15 0.67 -2.51
C VAL A 99 16.35 1.43 -3.06
N LYS A 100 17.50 0.77 -3.16
CA LYS A 100 18.66 1.34 -3.82
C LYS A 100 18.42 1.42 -5.33
N LYS A 101 18.63 2.61 -5.94
CA LYS A 101 18.36 2.86 -7.38
C LYS A 101 19.26 2.06 -8.31
N PHE A 102 20.52 1.83 -7.90
CA PHE A 102 21.55 1.19 -8.72
C PHE A 102 22.21 0.02 -7.98
N ASN A 103 22.66 -0.98 -8.73
CA ASN A 103 23.55 -2.03 -8.21
C ASN A 103 25.00 -1.52 -8.08
N ALA A 104 25.94 -2.41 -7.68
CA ALA A 104 27.35 -2.05 -7.53
C ALA A 104 28.02 -1.68 -8.88
N GLU A 105 27.49 -2.17 -9.98
CA GLU A 105 27.92 -1.93 -11.35
C GLU A 105 27.31 -0.67 -11.96
N GLY A 106 26.43 0.04 -11.23
CA GLY A 106 25.75 1.25 -11.68
C GLY A 106 24.54 1.03 -12.57
N GLU A 107 24.05 -0.21 -12.66
CA GLU A 107 22.82 -0.53 -13.39
C GLU A 107 21.58 -0.24 -12.54
N ALA A 108 20.53 0.27 -13.18
CA ALA A 108 19.29 0.62 -12.47
C ALA A 108 18.53 -0.61 -11.99
N LYS A 109 18.14 -0.62 -10.73
CA LYS A 109 17.34 -1.68 -10.09
C LYS A 109 15.83 -1.45 -10.25
N LEU A 110 15.38 -1.27 -11.49
CA LEU A 110 13.97 -0.99 -11.80
C LEU A 110 13.04 -2.09 -11.28
N ASP A 111 13.43 -3.35 -11.47
CA ASP A 111 12.63 -4.51 -11.05
C ASP A 111 12.35 -4.52 -9.55
N HIS A 112 13.32 -4.09 -8.72
CA HIS A 112 13.14 -4.02 -7.27
C HIS A 112 12.16 -2.92 -6.87
N ILE A 113 12.21 -1.77 -7.55
CA ILE A 113 11.29 -0.64 -7.31
C ILE A 113 9.87 -1.05 -7.72
N ILE A 114 9.73 -1.64 -8.90
CA ILE A 114 8.43 -2.12 -9.43
C ILE A 114 7.86 -3.22 -8.53
N ALA A 115 8.69 -4.19 -8.13
CA ALA A 115 8.27 -5.25 -7.22
C ALA A 115 7.76 -4.69 -5.89
N ARG A 116 8.45 -3.68 -5.31
CA ARG A 116 8.02 -3.06 -4.07
C ARG A 116 6.71 -2.28 -4.24
N MET A 117 6.55 -1.55 -5.34
CA MET A 117 5.29 -0.87 -5.66
C MET A 117 4.13 -1.86 -5.82
N ASN A 118 4.35 -2.97 -6.52
CA ASN A 118 3.33 -4.01 -6.67
C ASN A 118 2.91 -4.60 -5.32
N ILE A 119 3.85 -4.83 -4.39
CA ILE A 119 3.53 -5.28 -3.03
C ILE A 119 2.63 -4.26 -2.34
N LEU A 120 3.01 -2.99 -2.34
CA LEU A 120 2.27 -1.93 -1.64
C LEU A 120 0.88 -1.65 -2.23
N LEU A 121 0.72 -1.80 -3.56
CA LEU A 121 -0.52 -1.47 -4.25
C LEU A 121 -1.44 -2.67 -4.46
N ARG A 122 -0.91 -3.89 -4.46
CA ARG A 122 -1.65 -5.08 -4.90
C ARG A 122 -1.67 -6.22 -3.88
N THR A 123 -1.16 -6.02 -2.67
CA THR A 123 -1.20 -7.06 -1.65
C THR A 123 -2.46 -6.91 -0.78
N LEU A 124 -3.23 -7.97 -0.68
CA LEU A 124 -4.44 -8.05 0.14
C LEU A 124 -4.31 -9.19 1.16
N LEU A 125 -4.88 -9.00 2.33
CA LEU A 125 -5.03 -10.04 3.34
C LEU A 125 -6.52 -10.37 3.49
N ILE A 126 -6.87 -11.64 3.35
CA ILE A 126 -8.23 -12.12 3.53
C ILE A 126 -8.27 -13.08 4.72
N PHE A 127 -9.14 -12.77 5.66
CA PHE A 127 -9.52 -13.68 6.72
C PHE A 127 -10.90 -14.26 6.44
N SER A 128 -11.01 -15.59 6.45
CA SER A 128 -12.30 -16.30 6.44
C SER A 128 -12.13 -17.70 7.02
N LYS A 129 -13.05 -18.13 7.87
CA LYS A 129 -13.15 -19.53 8.33
C LYS A 129 -13.84 -20.43 7.29
N ASP A 130 -14.47 -19.83 6.27
CA ASP A 130 -15.04 -20.55 5.13
C ASP A 130 -14.02 -20.64 4.00
N SER A 131 -13.36 -21.79 3.89
CA SER A 131 -12.30 -22.04 2.92
C SER A 131 -12.79 -22.10 1.47
N GLU A 132 -14.08 -22.42 1.23
CA GLU A 132 -14.65 -22.41 -0.12
C GLU A 132 -14.87 -20.97 -0.59
N TYR A 133 -15.48 -20.15 0.25
CA TYR A 133 -15.65 -18.73 -0.01
C TYR A 133 -14.30 -18.02 -0.21
N GLN A 134 -13.33 -18.29 0.69
CA GLN A 134 -11.99 -17.74 0.62
C GLN A 134 -11.32 -18.05 -0.73
N ARG A 135 -11.39 -19.30 -1.19
CA ARG A 135 -10.85 -19.72 -2.51
C ARG A 135 -11.49 -18.97 -3.67
N GLY A 136 -12.81 -18.81 -3.66
CA GLY A 136 -13.54 -18.10 -4.70
C GLY A 136 -13.13 -16.63 -4.82
N VAL A 137 -13.08 -15.93 -3.70
CA VAL A 137 -12.66 -14.53 -3.65
C VAL A 137 -11.18 -14.37 -4.04
N THR A 138 -10.31 -15.23 -3.52
CA THR A 138 -8.87 -15.21 -3.85
C THR A 138 -8.65 -15.37 -5.35
N ALA A 139 -9.26 -16.37 -5.99
CA ALA A 139 -9.13 -16.59 -7.43
C ALA A 139 -9.60 -15.38 -8.25
N GLY A 140 -10.71 -14.76 -7.85
CA GLY A 140 -11.21 -13.53 -8.47
C GLY A 140 -10.24 -12.36 -8.38
N LEU A 141 -9.63 -12.15 -7.22
CA LEU A 141 -8.65 -11.08 -7.00
C LEU A 141 -7.32 -11.35 -7.69
N GLU A 142 -6.83 -12.58 -7.66
CA GLU A 142 -5.60 -12.96 -8.36
C GLU A 142 -5.74 -12.80 -9.88
N SER A 143 -6.92 -13.07 -10.44
CA SER A 143 -7.20 -12.82 -11.86
C SER A 143 -7.14 -11.32 -12.23
N LYS A 144 -7.36 -10.42 -11.27
CA LYS A 144 -7.20 -8.96 -11.39
C LYS A 144 -5.78 -8.49 -11.08
N GLY A 145 -4.83 -9.40 -10.82
CA GLY A 145 -3.42 -9.10 -10.57
C GLY A 145 -3.08 -8.74 -9.13
N TYR A 146 -3.96 -9.01 -8.16
CA TYR A 146 -3.65 -8.87 -6.74
C TYR A 146 -2.86 -10.07 -6.24
N LYS A 147 -1.95 -9.83 -5.30
CA LYS A 147 -1.31 -10.86 -4.48
C LYS A 147 -2.13 -11.03 -3.21
N VAL A 148 -2.73 -12.18 -3.02
CA VAL A 148 -3.64 -12.43 -1.91
C VAL A 148 -2.97 -13.35 -0.89
N PHE A 149 -2.96 -12.92 0.36
CA PHE A 149 -2.64 -13.75 1.50
C PHE A 149 -3.94 -14.13 2.20
N THR A 150 -4.03 -15.37 2.66
CA THR A 150 -5.23 -15.89 3.31
C THR A 150 -4.89 -16.43 4.69
N THR A 151 -5.82 -16.30 5.62
CA THR A 151 -5.74 -16.92 6.95
C THR A 151 -7.12 -17.37 7.43
N GLU A 152 -7.16 -18.46 8.17
CA GLU A 152 -8.40 -19.08 8.69
C GLU A 152 -8.48 -19.00 10.21
N THR A 153 -7.38 -18.65 10.88
CA THR A 153 -7.31 -18.55 12.34
C THR A 153 -7.04 -17.12 12.80
N SER A 154 -7.61 -16.75 13.94
CA SER A 154 -7.38 -15.44 14.56
C SER A 154 -5.92 -15.24 14.95
N GLU A 155 -5.24 -16.27 15.41
CA GLU A 155 -3.82 -16.22 15.78
C GLU A 155 -2.93 -15.88 14.58
N ASP A 156 -3.25 -16.40 13.39
CA ASP A 156 -2.50 -16.17 12.17
C ASP A 156 -2.80 -14.80 11.55
N LEU A 157 -3.93 -14.16 11.89
CA LEU A 157 -4.35 -12.92 11.26
C LEU A 157 -3.31 -11.79 11.47
N LEU A 158 -2.91 -11.54 12.70
CA LEU A 158 -1.90 -10.53 13.02
C LEU A 158 -0.52 -10.90 12.47
N HIS A 159 -0.13 -12.18 12.57
CA HIS A 159 1.15 -12.66 12.05
C HIS A 159 1.24 -12.49 10.54
N THR A 160 0.21 -12.91 9.81
CA THR A 160 0.15 -12.76 8.35
C THR A 160 0.10 -11.30 7.92
N PHE A 161 -0.61 -10.44 8.67
CA PHE A 161 -0.59 -8.99 8.45
C PHE A 161 0.84 -8.43 8.51
N LEU A 162 1.59 -8.75 9.57
CA LEU A 162 2.97 -8.26 9.75
C LEU A 162 3.93 -8.76 8.66
N LEU A 163 3.70 -9.97 8.12
CA LEU A 163 4.55 -10.54 7.07
C LEU A 163 4.19 -10.06 5.67
N SER A 164 2.91 -9.82 5.40
CA SER A 164 2.43 -9.52 4.05
C SER A 164 2.39 -8.03 3.71
N GLU A 165 2.38 -7.15 4.74
CA GLU A 165 2.23 -5.69 4.56
C GLU A 165 1.08 -5.34 3.59
N PRO A 166 -0.16 -5.77 3.86
CA PRO A 166 -1.23 -5.65 2.89
C PRO A 166 -1.70 -4.20 2.75
N LYS A 167 -2.12 -3.81 1.55
CA LYS A 167 -2.78 -2.50 1.31
C LYS A 167 -4.19 -2.43 1.88
N ALA A 168 -4.85 -3.57 2.06
CA ALA A 168 -6.16 -3.68 2.69
C ALA A 168 -6.38 -5.07 3.29
N VAL A 169 -7.26 -5.15 4.28
CA VAL A 169 -7.66 -6.40 4.93
C VAL A 169 -9.16 -6.59 4.74
N LEU A 170 -9.55 -7.78 4.26
CA LEU A 170 -10.92 -8.23 4.18
C LEU A 170 -11.17 -9.30 5.23
N VAL A 171 -12.17 -9.11 6.05
CA VAL A 171 -12.52 -10.04 7.12
C VAL A 171 -13.97 -10.47 6.97
N TYR A 172 -14.16 -11.77 6.78
CA TYR A 172 -15.48 -12.36 6.59
C TYR A 172 -15.99 -12.99 7.86
N PHE A 173 -17.15 -12.51 8.33
CA PHE A 173 -17.90 -13.03 9.48
C PHE A 173 -17.03 -13.18 10.74
N PRO A 174 -16.36 -12.11 11.20
CA PRO A 174 -15.48 -12.19 12.35
C PRO A 174 -16.26 -12.51 13.62
N THR A 175 -15.64 -13.28 14.48
CA THR A 175 -16.06 -13.46 15.87
C THR A 175 -15.40 -12.42 16.79
N ALA A 176 -15.66 -12.47 18.09
CA ALA A 176 -15.02 -11.56 19.05
C ALA A 176 -13.48 -11.65 19.04
N GLU A 177 -12.92 -12.82 18.75
CA GLU A 177 -11.47 -13.03 18.69
C GLU A 177 -10.84 -12.27 17.53
N GLU A 178 -11.38 -12.40 16.32
CA GLU A 178 -10.88 -11.68 15.15
C GLU A 178 -11.06 -10.16 15.30
N ILE A 179 -12.13 -9.73 15.96
CA ILE A 179 -12.34 -8.32 16.27
C ILE A 179 -11.22 -7.78 17.18
N GLU A 180 -10.78 -8.55 18.17
CA GLU A 180 -9.65 -8.14 19.02
C GLU A 180 -8.32 -8.10 18.23
N GLU A 181 -8.08 -9.04 17.32
CA GLU A 181 -6.90 -8.98 16.44
C GLU A 181 -6.95 -7.78 15.49
N LEU A 182 -8.11 -7.46 14.93
CA LEU A 182 -8.28 -6.26 14.09
C LEU A 182 -8.01 -4.96 14.88
N LYS A 183 -8.35 -4.90 16.16
CA LYS A 183 -7.99 -3.77 17.03
C LYS A 183 -6.47 -3.63 17.20
N LYS A 184 -5.73 -4.75 17.26
CA LYS A 184 -4.26 -4.74 17.31
C LYS A 184 -3.68 -4.23 15.98
N ILE A 185 -4.17 -4.75 14.85
CA ILE A 185 -3.79 -4.28 13.52
C ILE A 185 -4.05 -2.79 13.39
N ARG A 186 -5.23 -2.30 13.83
CA ARG A 186 -5.59 -0.88 13.79
C ARG A 186 -4.67 0.01 14.62
N LYS A 187 -4.12 -0.50 15.74
CA LYS A 187 -3.10 0.22 16.53
C LYS A 187 -1.75 0.31 15.83
N LEU A 188 -1.41 -0.66 14.98
CA LEU A 188 -0.18 -0.67 14.20
C LEU A 188 -0.30 0.22 12.95
N ASP A 189 -1.45 0.18 12.30
CA ASP A 189 -1.77 1.01 11.14
C ASP A 189 -3.21 1.53 11.24
N ASN A 190 -3.35 2.79 11.64
CA ASN A 190 -4.65 3.45 11.81
C ASN A 190 -5.29 3.91 10.50
N HIS A 191 -4.58 3.83 9.38
CA HIS A 191 -5.04 4.24 8.06
C HIS A 191 -5.33 3.07 7.11
N LEU A 192 -4.91 1.86 7.49
CA LEU A 192 -5.14 0.66 6.67
C LEU A 192 -6.63 0.49 6.36
N PRO A 193 -7.02 0.38 5.11
CA PRO A 193 -8.39 0.02 4.75
C PRO A 193 -8.74 -1.38 5.27
N ILE A 194 -9.77 -1.47 6.09
CA ILE A 194 -10.33 -2.74 6.57
C ILE A 194 -11.77 -2.84 6.09
N ALA A 195 -12.10 -3.92 5.40
CA ALA A 195 -13.48 -4.26 5.08
C ALA A 195 -13.92 -5.46 5.92
N VAL A 196 -15.01 -5.28 6.64
CA VAL A 196 -15.63 -6.33 7.46
C VAL A 196 -16.94 -6.73 6.80
N VAL A 197 -17.04 -7.98 6.38
CA VAL A 197 -18.24 -8.52 5.76
C VAL A 197 -19.06 -9.24 6.82
N LEU A 198 -20.30 -8.83 7.00
CA LEU A 198 -21.21 -9.38 8.01
C LEU A 198 -22.49 -9.94 7.38
N ASN A 199 -22.93 -11.11 7.82
CA ASN A 199 -24.24 -11.65 7.44
C ASN A 199 -25.38 -11.06 8.29
N ASN A 200 -25.12 -10.76 9.56
CA ASN A 200 -26.02 -10.07 10.48
C ASN A 200 -25.18 -9.23 11.43
N LEU A 201 -25.43 -7.95 11.49
CA LEU A 201 -24.71 -7.02 12.38
C LEU A 201 -25.15 -7.23 13.84
N PRO A 202 -24.29 -7.73 14.74
CA PRO A 202 -24.48 -7.50 16.15
C PRO A 202 -24.26 -6.02 16.42
N SER A 203 -25.19 -5.36 17.10
CA SER A 203 -25.12 -3.93 17.43
C SER A 203 -23.82 -3.50 18.14
N GLU A 204 -23.18 -4.42 18.83
CA GLU A 204 -21.92 -4.23 19.56
C GLU A 204 -20.67 -4.16 18.65
N ALA A 205 -20.75 -4.69 17.43
CA ALA A 205 -19.63 -4.64 16.47
C ALA A 205 -19.52 -3.28 15.78
N ILE A 206 -20.61 -2.52 15.69
CA ILE A 206 -20.65 -1.22 15.01
C ILE A 206 -19.73 -0.21 15.72
N ASP A 207 -19.72 -0.19 17.06
CA ASP A 207 -18.94 0.78 17.84
C ASP A 207 -17.43 0.59 17.71
N VAL A 208 -16.99 -0.64 17.36
CA VAL A 208 -15.56 -0.97 17.19
C VAL A 208 -14.98 -0.45 15.89
N PHE A 209 -15.83 -0.23 14.88
CA PHE A 209 -15.42 0.08 13.51
C PHE A 209 -15.90 1.46 13.03
N GLN A 210 -16.12 2.41 13.94
CA GLN A 210 -16.55 3.78 13.59
C GLN A 210 -15.42 4.66 13.01
N ASP A 211 -14.27 4.09 12.69
CA ASP A 211 -13.20 4.84 12.03
C ASP A 211 -13.46 4.98 10.51
N LYS A 212 -12.91 6.05 9.92
CA LYS A 212 -13.11 6.35 8.50
C LYS A 212 -12.46 5.34 7.54
N SER A 213 -11.56 4.50 8.05
CA SER A 213 -10.78 3.53 7.27
C SER A 213 -11.38 2.13 7.33
N THR A 214 -12.42 1.92 8.14
CA THR A 214 -13.12 0.63 8.23
C THR A 214 -14.49 0.74 7.55
N LYS A 215 -14.77 -0.19 6.64
CA LYS A 215 -16.08 -0.33 6.00
C LYS A 215 -16.73 -1.62 6.44
N ILE A 216 -18.01 -1.53 6.77
CA ILE A 216 -18.86 -2.69 7.01
C ILE A 216 -19.64 -2.92 5.72
N LEU A 217 -19.56 -4.12 5.18
CA LEU A 217 -20.14 -4.50 3.91
C LEU A 217 -21.09 -5.67 4.08
N SER A 218 -22.18 -5.68 3.33
CA SER A 218 -22.92 -6.91 3.04
C SER A 218 -22.15 -7.77 2.04
N GLN A 219 -22.51 -9.05 1.93
CA GLN A 219 -21.87 -9.96 0.98
C GLN A 219 -22.03 -9.49 -0.49
N GLU A 220 -23.14 -8.81 -0.80
CA GLU A 220 -23.43 -8.28 -2.14
C GLU A 220 -22.55 -7.07 -2.48
N GLU A 221 -22.20 -6.25 -1.50
CA GLU A 221 -21.38 -5.04 -1.68
C GLU A 221 -19.89 -5.32 -1.83
N VAL A 222 -19.44 -6.55 -1.54
CA VAL A 222 -18.01 -6.91 -1.60
C VAL A 222 -17.45 -6.75 -3.01
N SER A 223 -18.18 -7.17 -4.05
CA SER A 223 -17.71 -7.07 -5.43
C SER A 223 -17.45 -5.63 -5.83
N ASP A 224 -18.40 -4.75 -5.51
CA ASP A 224 -18.27 -3.31 -5.81
C ASP A 224 -17.12 -2.68 -5.02
N TYR A 225 -16.95 -3.08 -3.76
CA TYR A 225 -15.84 -2.60 -2.94
C TYR A 225 -14.47 -3.02 -3.49
N LEU A 226 -14.35 -4.27 -3.97
CA LEU A 226 -13.11 -4.77 -4.57
C LEU A 226 -12.76 -4.07 -5.89
N ASP A 227 -13.75 -3.55 -6.60
CA ASP A 227 -13.52 -2.75 -7.81
C ASP A 227 -13.02 -1.32 -7.49
N TYR A 228 -13.19 -0.87 -6.24
CA TYR A 228 -12.67 0.41 -5.72
C TYR A 228 -11.28 0.31 -5.10
N LEU A 229 -10.81 -0.88 -4.74
CA LEU A 229 -9.45 -1.09 -4.22
C LEU A 229 -8.38 -1.05 -5.31
#